data_ccf790dee878bee24d4219e6872dc61b
#
_entry.id   ccf790dee878bee24d4219e6872dc61b
#
_cell.length_a   1.000
_cell.length_b   1.000
_cell.length_c   1.000
_cell.angle_alpha   90.00
_cell.angle_beta   90.00
_cell.angle_gamma   90.00
#
_symmetry.space_group_name_H-M   'P 1'
#
loop_
_entity.id
_entity.type
_entity.pdbx_description
1 polymer ?
#
loop_
_entity_poly.entity_id
_entity_poly.type
_entity_poly.pdbx_seq_one_letter_code
_entity_poly.pdbx_strand_id
1 'polypeptide(L)'
;MKTKIRIVLQLFIFALTVGAMSLAGVVKAETTPTGQNSSLSEKDRTFMKKAAKGGAMEVWMGNLAEKNGQSDDVKSFGKRMVTDHTKANDELKSIASQKSVQLPAKEPKLKWTSDKAYIDMMVKDHEKDLAEFKEEASSGSDPDVKKFADDTAKMVQEHLDLAKEILGKLK
;
A
#
# COMPACT_ATOMS: atom_id res chain seq x y z
N MET A 1 -22.92 -12.46 46.23
CA MET A 1 -22.77 -13.93 46.09
C MET A 1 -21.38 -14.17 45.48
N LYS A 2 -20.51 -14.84 46.25
CA LYS A 2 -19.10 -15.10 45.87
C LYS A 2 -18.98 -16.53 45.37
N THR A 3 -18.66 -16.70 44.09
CA THR A 3 -18.45 -18.03 43.51
C THR A 3 -16.95 -18.34 43.48
N LYS A 4 -16.54 -19.33 44.24
CA LYS A 4 -15.16 -19.82 44.36
C LYS A 4 -14.89 -20.82 43.19
N ILE A 5 -13.89 -20.54 42.39
CA ILE A 5 -13.37 -21.51 41.42
C ILE A 5 -12.31 -22.36 42.08
N ARG A 6 -12.54 -23.68 42.12
CA ARG A 6 -11.60 -24.70 42.63
C ARG A 6 -10.67 -25.12 41.54
N ILE A 7 -9.38 -24.94 41.76
CA ILE A 7 -8.30 -25.50 40.95
C ILE A 7 -8.08 -26.94 41.37
N VAL A 8 -8.22 -27.89 40.49
CA VAL A 8 -7.87 -29.31 40.71
C VAL A 8 -6.50 -29.55 40.07
N LEU A 9 -5.53 -29.79 40.94
CA LEU A 9 -4.16 -30.19 40.59
C LEU A 9 -4.10 -31.70 40.49
N GLN A 10 -3.95 -32.27 39.30
CA GLN A 10 -3.68 -33.72 39.12
C GLN A 10 -2.20 -33.95 38.87
N LEU A 11 -1.55 -34.51 39.86
CA LEU A 11 -0.20 -35.13 39.75
C LEU A 11 -0.32 -36.51 39.14
N PHE A 12 0.33 -36.72 37.96
CA PHE A 12 0.60 -38.05 37.49
C PHE A 12 2.10 -38.34 37.59
N ILE A 13 2.43 -39.24 38.50
CA ILE A 13 3.75 -39.89 38.57
C ILE A 13 3.71 -41.06 37.62
N PHE A 14 4.64 -41.14 36.69
CA PHE A 14 4.89 -42.37 35.93
C PHE A 14 6.37 -42.78 35.94
N ALA A 15 6.56 -44.03 36.23
CA ALA A 15 7.82 -44.68 36.55
C ALA A 15 8.73 -44.87 35.32
N LEU A 16 10.00 -44.90 35.65
CA LEU A 16 11.18 -45.15 34.84
C LEU A 16 11.22 -46.62 34.35
N THR A 17 11.35 -46.85 33.04
CA THR A 17 11.93 -48.09 32.51
C THR A 17 12.98 -47.77 31.45
N VAL A 18 14.19 -48.20 31.73
CA VAL A 18 15.35 -48.14 30.84
C VAL A 18 15.21 -49.24 29.79
N GLY A 19 15.24 -48.86 28.53
CA GLY A 19 15.35 -49.77 27.41
C GLY A 19 16.27 -49.16 26.35
N ALA A 20 17.51 -49.65 26.31
CA ALA A 20 18.46 -49.30 25.27
C ALA A 20 18.13 -50.09 23.99
N MET A 21 17.85 -49.38 22.90
CA MET A 21 17.85 -49.93 21.57
C MET A 21 18.33 -48.91 20.55
N SER A 22 19.59 -49.11 20.09
CA SER A 22 20.16 -48.40 18.97
C SER A 22 19.38 -48.70 17.70
N LEU A 23 18.80 -47.66 17.08
CA LEU A 23 18.44 -47.70 15.68
C LEU A 23 18.93 -46.44 15.02
N ALA A 24 19.76 -46.63 13.99
CA ALA A 24 20.19 -45.57 13.08
C ALA A 24 18.95 -44.98 12.41
N GLY A 25 18.45 -43.86 12.95
CA GLY A 25 17.35 -43.10 12.38
C GLY A 25 17.91 -42.14 11.33
N VAL A 26 17.48 -42.36 10.10
CA VAL A 26 17.59 -41.42 8.98
C VAL A 26 17.13 -40.03 9.47
N VAL A 27 18.06 -39.11 9.56
CA VAL A 27 17.74 -37.67 9.79
C VAL A 27 17.03 -37.18 8.53
N LYS A 28 15.70 -37.26 8.55
CA LYS A 28 14.87 -36.54 7.59
C LYS A 28 15.08 -35.07 7.90
N ALA A 29 15.84 -34.41 7.06
CA ALA A 29 15.94 -32.96 7.10
C ALA A 29 14.53 -32.37 6.93
N GLU A 30 13.91 -31.95 8.02
CA GLU A 30 12.79 -31.06 7.96
C GLU A 30 13.31 -29.77 7.30
N THR A 31 12.99 -29.62 6.03
CA THR A 31 13.07 -28.33 5.38
C THR A 31 12.04 -27.43 6.06
N THR A 32 12.44 -26.74 7.11
CA THR A 32 11.76 -25.53 7.55
C THR A 32 11.57 -24.66 6.31
N PRO A 33 10.33 -24.23 5.98
CA PRO A 33 10.18 -23.24 4.96
C PRO A 33 10.91 -21.99 5.50
N THR A 34 12.08 -21.75 4.95
CA THR A 34 12.78 -20.48 5.12
C THR A 34 11.82 -19.45 4.52
N GLY A 35 10.98 -18.85 5.36
CA GLY A 35 10.28 -17.64 5.00
C GLY A 35 11.37 -16.70 4.54
N GLN A 36 11.49 -16.50 3.24
CA GLN A 36 12.33 -15.47 2.65
C GLN A 36 11.85 -14.16 3.23
N ASN A 37 12.47 -13.76 4.32
CA ASN A 37 12.47 -12.38 4.77
C ASN A 37 13.35 -11.63 3.75
N SER A 38 12.86 -11.52 2.51
CA SER A 38 13.51 -10.71 1.49
C SER A 38 13.48 -9.31 2.04
N SER A 39 14.63 -8.86 2.53
CA SER A 39 14.76 -7.49 2.99
C SER A 39 14.30 -6.60 1.85
N LEU A 40 13.31 -5.77 2.10
CA LEU A 40 12.77 -4.79 1.16
C LEU A 40 13.92 -4.04 0.48
N SER A 41 13.96 -4.04 -0.84
CA SER A 41 15.05 -3.39 -1.58
C SER A 41 15.00 -1.87 -1.41
N GLU A 42 16.14 -1.20 -1.64
CA GLU A 42 16.14 0.27 -1.61
C GLU A 42 15.30 0.87 -2.74
N LYS A 43 15.14 0.16 -3.85
CA LYS A 43 14.21 0.52 -4.93
C LYS A 43 12.77 0.53 -4.43
N ASP A 44 12.31 -0.57 -3.83
CA ASP A 44 10.95 -0.67 -3.27
C ASP A 44 10.71 0.41 -2.20
N ARG A 45 11.69 0.66 -1.31
CA ARG A 45 11.60 1.73 -0.29
C ARG A 45 11.46 3.11 -0.91
N THR A 46 12.23 3.38 -1.95
CA THR A 46 12.20 4.66 -2.67
C THR A 46 10.87 4.85 -3.38
N PHE A 47 10.37 3.81 -4.05
CA PHE A 47 9.05 3.81 -4.67
C PHE A 47 7.95 4.11 -3.64
N MET A 48 7.91 3.39 -2.52
CA MET A 48 6.90 3.60 -1.48
C MET A 48 6.89 5.03 -0.96
N LYS A 49 8.07 5.65 -0.75
CA LYS A 49 8.17 7.04 -0.31
C LYS A 49 7.67 8.03 -1.35
N LYS A 50 7.95 7.78 -2.64
CA LYS A 50 7.46 8.61 -3.74
C LYS A 50 5.94 8.47 -3.89
N ALA A 51 5.42 7.25 -3.91
CA ALA A 51 3.99 6.97 -3.99
C ALA A 51 3.20 7.63 -2.85
N ALA A 52 3.71 7.55 -1.61
CA ALA A 52 3.09 8.22 -0.46
C ALA A 52 3.05 9.75 -0.62
N LYS A 53 4.12 10.35 -1.16
CA LYS A 53 4.18 11.80 -1.40
C LYS A 53 3.21 12.22 -2.52
N GLY A 54 3.18 11.48 -3.63
CA GLY A 54 2.28 11.71 -4.76
C GLY A 54 0.83 11.61 -4.31
N GLY A 55 0.45 10.46 -3.73
CA GLY A 55 -0.92 10.23 -3.29
C GLY A 55 -1.42 11.24 -2.25
N ALA A 56 -0.55 11.75 -1.36
CA ALA A 56 -0.92 12.85 -0.46
C ALA A 56 -1.19 14.16 -1.22
N MET A 57 -0.42 14.45 -2.28
CA MET A 57 -0.62 15.62 -3.13
C MET A 57 -1.95 15.52 -3.89
N GLU A 58 -2.27 14.34 -4.41
CA GLU A 58 -3.48 14.10 -5.19
C GLU A 58 -4.74 14.21 -4.35
N VAL A 59 -4.72 13.71 -3.11
CA VAL A 59 -5.79 13.94 -2.13
C VAL A 59 -5.94 15.43 -1.81
N TRP A 60 -4.84 16.13 -1.59
CA TRP A 60 -4.87 17.58 -1.33
C TRP A 60 -5.48 18.37 -2.49
N MET A 61 -4.98 18.14 -3.70
CA MET A 61 -5.46 18.84 -4.89
C MET A 61 -6.89 18.43 -5.27
N GLY A 62 -7.27 17.17 -5.07
CA GLY A 62 -8.63 16.71 -5.25
C GLY A 62 -9.62 17.42 -4.33
N ASN A 63 -9.28 17.65 -3.05
CA ASN A 63 -10.09 18.45 -2.13
C ASN A 63 -10.23 19.90 -2.58
N LEU A 64 -9.14 20.48 -3.12
CA LEU A 64 -9.21 21.83 -3.68
C LEU A 64 -10.09 21.90 -4.92
N ALA A 65 -10.04 20.89 -5.79
CA ALA A 65 -10.88 20.80 -6.98
C ALA A 65 -12.36 20.63 -6.63
N GLU A 66 -12.69 19.77 -5.67
CA GLU A 66 -14.06 19.61 -5.19
C GLU A 66 -14.63 20.93 -4.64
N LYS A 67 -13.81 21.68 -3.90
CA LYS A 67 -14.21 22.95 -3.26
C LYS A 67 -14.26 24.14 -4.22
N ASN A 68 -13.29 24.27 -5.12
CA ASN A 68 -13.06 25.49 -5.88
C ASN A 68 -13.28 25.35 -7.40
N GLY A 69 -13.43 24.11 -7.91
CA GLY A 69 -13.70 23.86 -9.31
C GLY A 69 -14.98 24.58 -9.78
N GLN A 70 -14.99 25.05 -11.01
CA GLN A 70 -16.15 25.67 -11.64
C GLN A 70 -16.98 24.66 -12.43
N SER A 71 -16.31 23.72 -13.10
CA SER A 71 -16.95 22.63 -13.83
C SER A 71 -17.38 21.49 -12.90
N ASP A 72 -18.58 20.96 -13.11
CA ASP A 72 -19.07 19.79 -12.38
C ASP A 72 -18.22 18.55 -12.67
N ASP A 73 -17.70 18.41 -13.89
CA ASP A 73 -16.75 17.32 -14.25
C ASP A 73 -15.48 17.42 -13.40
N VAL A 74 -14.94 18.63 -13.21
CA VAL A 74 -13.72 18.86 -12.40
C VAL A 74 -13.98 18.59 -10.92
N LYS A 75 -15.11 19.02 -10.37
CA LYS A 75 -15.49 18.71 -8.98
C LYS A 75 -15.65 17.20 -8.76
N SER A 76 -16.35 16.53 -9.68
CA SER A 76 -16.57 15.08 -9.62
C SER A 76 -15.26 14.30 -9.73
N PHE A 77 -14.37 14.73 -10.62
CA PHE A 77 -13.02 14.18 -10.74
C PHE A 77 -12.23 14.38 -9.44
N GLY A 78 -12.24 15.59 -8.88
CA GLY A 78 -11.59 15.89 -7.60
C GLY A 78 -12.06 14.97 -6.47
N LYS A 79 -13.37 14.77 -6.35
CA LYS A 79 -13.97 13.84 -5.38
C LYS A 79 -13.48 12.39 -5.59
N ARG A 80 -13.43 11.94 -6.85
CA ARG A 80 -12.91 10.60 -7.19
C ARG A 80 -11.45 10.47 -6.78
N MET A 81 -10.62 11.47 -7.10
CA MET A 81 -9.20 11.53 -6.71
C MET A 81 -9.03 11.39 -5.19
N VAL A 82 -9.82 12.14 -4.40
CA VAL A 82 -9.78 12.03 -2.93
C VAL A 82 -10.11 10.62 -2.46
N THR A 83 -11.19 10.03 -2.99
CA THR A 83 -11.65 8.70 -2.57
C THR A 83 -10.61 7.63 -2.88
N ASP A 84 -10.16 7.58 -4.12
CA ASP A 84 -9.32 6.49 -4.62
C ASP A 84 -7.90 6.59 -4.05
N HIS A 85 -7.32 7.80 -4.02
CA HIS A 85 -5.98 8.00 -3.47
C HIS A 85 -5.94 7.91 -1.94
N THR A 86 -7.01 8.23 -1.22
CA THR A 86 -7.09 7.95 0.23
C THR A 86 -7.01 6.46 0.48
N LYS A 87 -7.78 5.65 -0.26
CA LYS A 87 -7.74 4.20 -0.13
C LYS A 87 -6.36 3.62 -0.44
N ALA A 88 -5.75 4.05 -1.55
CA ALA A 88 -4.41 3.61 -1.93
C ALA A 88 -3.35 4.03 -0.89
N ASN A 89 -3.44 5.24 -0.34
CA ASN A 89 -2.54 5.72 0.70
C ASN A 89 -2.66 4.91 1.99
N ASP A 90 -3.86 4.48 2.38
CA ASP A 90 -4.07 3.67 3.57
C ASP A 90 -3.55 2.24 3.39
N GLU A 91 -3.69 1.67 2.19
CA GLU A 91 -3.07 0.39 1.84
C GLU A 91 -1.53 0.50 1.90
N LEU A 92 -0.96 1.53 1.28
CA LEU A 92 0.49 1.76 1.30
C LEU A 92 1.03 1.96 2.73
N LYS A 93 0.30 2.67 3.60
CA LYS A 93 0.65 2.82 5.03
C LYS A 93 0.66 1.47 5.74
N SER A 94 -0.31 0.60 5.45
CA SER A 94 -0.36 -0.75 6.01
C SER A 94 0.86 -1.57 5.60
N ILE A 95 1.20 -1.59 4.31
CA ILE A 95 2.40 -2.27 3.79
C ILE A 95 3.66 -1.69 4.44
N ALA A 96 3.78 -0.37 4.48
CA ALA A 96 4.93 0.32 5.07
C ALA A 96 5.13 -0.03 6.56
N SER A 97 4.04 -0.11 7.31
CA SER A 97 4.07 -0.53 8.72
C SER A 97 4.60 -1.96 8.88
N GLN A 98 4.11 -2.90 8.07
CA GLN A 98 4.55 -4.29 8.09
C GLN A 98 6.04 -4.44 7.71
N LYS A 99 6.50 -3.59 6.80
CA LYS A 99 7.89 -3.60 6.30
C LYS A 99 8.83 -2.66 7.08
N SER A 100 8.34 -2.02 8.15
CA SER A 100 9.10 -1.04 8.95
C SER A 100 9.69 0.12 8.09
N VAL A 101 8.91 0.59 7.11
CA VAL A 101 9.25 1.74 6.27
C VAL A 101 8.59 2.99 6.81
N GLN A 102 9.38 4.01 7.11
CA GLN A 102 8.85 5.32 7.47
C GLN A 102 8.48 6.11 6.19
N LEU A 103 7.19 6.37 6.01
CA LEU A 103 6.68 7.21 4.92
C LEU A 103 6.77 8.71 5.25
N PRO A 104 6.93 9.59 4.24
CA PRO A 104 6.93 11.03 4.46
C PRO A 104 5.57 11.50 4.97
N ALA A 105 5.58 12.35 6.02
CA ALA A 105 4.36 12.89 6.65
C ALA A 105 4.08 14.36 6.28
N LYS A 106 4.86 14.94 5.36
CA LYS A 106 4.73 16.36 5.03
C LYS A 106 3.49 16.62 4.19
N GLU A 107 2.61 17.48 4.66
CA GLU A 107 1.45 17.94 3.91
C GLU A 107 1.86 18.78 2.70
N PRO A 108 1.20 18.60 1.55
CA PRO A 108 1.36 19.45 0.39
C PRO A 108 0.92 20.90 0.70
N LYS A 109 1.55 21.87 0.04
CA LYS A 109 1.20 23.30 0.19
C LYS A 109 0.84 23.95 -1.15
N LEU A 110 0.25 23.16 -2.04
CA LEU A 110 -0.21 23.66 -3.35
C LEU A 110 -1.48 24.49 -3.20
N LYS A 111 -1.64 25.48 -4.08
CA LYS A 111 -2.80 26.35 -4.12
C LYS A 111 -3.62 26.05 -5.38
N TRP A 112 -4.91 26.24 -5.28
CA TRP A 112 -5.80 26.21 -6.43
C TRP A 112 -5.53 27.42 -7.35
N THR A 113 -5.58 27.19 -8.65
CA THR A 113 -5.47 28.26 -9.67
C THR A 113 -6.68 28.26 -10.60
N SER A 114 -6.93 27.19 -11.32
CA SER A 114 -8.09 27.04 -12.22
C SER A 114 -8.34 25.57 -12.52
N ASP A 115 -9.53 25.27 -13.05
CA ASP A 115 -9.93 23.94 -13.52
C ASP A 115 -8.91 23.39 -14.53
N LYS A 116 -8.57 24.21 -15.52
CA LYS A 116 -7.62 23.79 -16.56
C LYS A 116 -6.24 23.49 -16.00
N ALA A 117 -5.72 24.35 -15.12
CA ALA A 117 -4.39 24.13 -14.53
C ALA A 117 -4.35 22.89 -13.65
N TYR A 118 -5.44 22.59 -12.94
CA TYR A 118 -5.57 21.35 -12.15
C TYR A 118 -5.57 20.13 -13.07
N ILE A 119 -6.40 20.10 -14.10
CA ILE A 119 -6.49 18.94 -15.01
C ILE A 119 -5.20 18.77 -15.83
N ASP A 120 -4.57 19.84 -16.30
CA ASP A 120 -3.24 19.79 -16.95
C ASP A 120 -2.18 19.17 -16.02
N MET A 121 -2.21 19.50 -14.73
CA MET A 121 -1.32 18.92 -13.73
C MET A 121 -1.62 17.43 -13.54
N MET A 122 -2.89 17.06 -13.37
CA MET A 122 -3.29 15.66 -13.20
C MET A 122 -2.88 14.79 -14.40
N VAL A 123 -3.06 15.26 -15.63
CA VAL A 123 -2.59 14.53 -16.81
C VAL A 123 -1.09 14.26 -16.74
N LYS A 124 -0.27 15.27 -16.45
CA LYS A 124 1.20 15.13 -16.40
C LYS A 124 1.67 14.22 -15.27
N ASP A 125 1.09 14.41 -14.09
CA ASP A 125 1.47 13.63 -12.91
C ASP A 125 1.07 12.16 -13.10
N HIS A 126 -0.14 11.89 -13.58
CA HIS A 126 -0.59 10.52 -13.83
C HIS A 126 0.15 9.82 -14.97
N GLU A 127 0.59 10.52 -16.02
CA GLU A 127 1.47 9.93 -17.06
C GLU A 127 2.79 9.45 -16.46
N LYS A 128 3.39 10.26 -15.60
CA LYS A 128 4.64 9.91 -14.91
C LYS A 128 4.43 8.79 -13.89
N ASP A 129 3.40 8.92 -13.06
CA ASP A 129 3.13 7.96 -12.00
C ASP A 129 2.76 6.59 -12.58
N LEU A 130 1.97 6.55 -13.66
CA LEU A 130 1.66 5.30 -14.36
C LEU A 130 2.93 4.56 -14.81
N ALA A 131 3.92 5.28 -15.32
CA ALA A 131 5.19 4.68 -15.70
C ALA A 131 5.97 4.13 -14.49
N GLU A 132 6.04 4.91 -13.39
CA GLU A 132 6.72 4.50 -12.15
C GLU A 132 6.02 3.29 -11.50
N PHE A 133 4.68 3.27 -11.45
CA PHE A 133 3.91 2.15 -10.91
C PHE A 133 4.06 0.88 -11.75
N LYS A 134 3.99 0.97 -13.09
CA LYS A 134 4.23 -0.17 -14.00
C LYS A 134 5.66 -0.71 -13.88
N GLU A 135 6.63 0.15 -13.73
CA GLU A 135 8.02 -0.25 -13.51
C GLU A 135 8.17 -1.03 -12.20
N GLU A 136 7.60 -0.53 -11.11
CA GLU A 136 7.65 -1.21 -9.81
C GLU A 136 6.91 -2.55 -9.85
N ALA A 137 5.73 -2.60 -10.45
CA ALA A 137 4.96 -3.84 -10.61
C ALA A 137 5.75 -4.93 -11.35
N SER A 138 6.53 -4.55 -12.39
CA SER A 138 7.33 -5.49 -13.18
C SER A 138 8.64 -5.88 -12.49
N SER A 139 9.36 -4.93 -11.94
CA SER A 139 10.78 -5.08 -11.53
C SER A 139 11.05 -4.85 -10.05
N GLY A 140 10.05 -4.55 -9.23
CA GLY A 140 10.13 -4.53 -7.77
C GLY A 140 10.53 -5.89 -7.21
N SER A 141 11.07 -5.92 -6.01
CA SER A 141 11.55 -7.14 -5.35
C SER A 141 10.55 -7.71 -4.36
N ASP A 142 9.82 -6.85 -3.65
CA ASP A 142 8.85 -7.27 -2.63
C ASP A 142 7.48 -7.56 -3.27
N PRO A 143 6.87 -8.73 -3.02
CA PRO A 143 5.62 -9.13 -3.66
C PRO A 143 4.42 -8.25 -3.27
N ASP A 144 4.39 -7.73 -2.03
CA ASP A 144 3.30 -6.87 -1.58
C ASP A 144 3.39 -5.49 -2.22
N VAL A 145 4.61 -4.95 -2.34
CA VAL A 145 4.87 -3.67 -3.02
C VAL A 145 4.57 -3.78 -4.52
N LYS A 146 4.97 -4.87 -5.16
CA LYS A 146 4.64 -5.14 -6.57
C LYS A 146 3.14 -5.22 -6.80
N LYS A 147 2.42 -5.95 -5.93
CA LYS A 147 0.96 -6.06 -6.03
C LYS A 147 0.29 -4.71 -5.87
N PHE A 148 0.67 -3.94 -4.86
CA PHE A 148 0.19 -2.57 -4.67
C PHE A 148 0.43 -1.71 -5.90
N ALA A 149 1.62 -1.79 -6.49
CA ALA A 149 1.97 -1.03 -7.68
C ALA A 149 1.12 -1.42 -8.89
N ASP A 150 0.87 -2.73 -9.13
CA ASP A 150 0.03 -3.21 -10.22
C ASP A 150 -1.43 -2.76 -10.08
N ASP A 151 -2.00 -2.91 -8.89
CA ASP A 151 -3.39 -2.51 -8.64
C ASP A 151 -3.56 -0.99 -8.72
N THR A 152 -2.61 -0.23 -8.19
CA THR A 152 -2.64 1.24 -8.27
C THR A 152 -2.41 1.74 -9.69
N ALA A 153 -1.58 1.08 -10.50
CA ALA A 153 -1.38 1.44 -11.91
C ALA A 153 -2.69 1.41 -12.72
N LYS A 154 -3.58 0.46 -12.44
CA LYS A 154 -4.90 0.36 -13.10
C LYS A 154 -5.77 1.58 -12.76
N MET A 155 -5.83 1.94 -11.48
CA MET A 155 -6.56 3.12 -11.01
C MET A 155 -5.99 4.41 -11.61
N VAL A 156 -4.67 4.57 -11.64
CA VAL A 156 -3.97 5.73 -12.22
C VAL A 156 -4.25 5.84 -13.73
N GLN A 157 -4.32 4.70 -14.45
CA GLN A 157 -4.70 4.70 -15.87
C GLN A 157 -6.13 5.23 -16.07
N GLU A 158 -7.09 4.78 -15.26
CA GLU A 158 -8.46 5.26 -15.34
C GLU A 158 -8.58 6.77 -15.06
N HIS A 159 -7.82 7.25 -14.06
CA HIS A 159 -7.77 8.69 -13.76
C HIS A 159 -7.16 9.50 -14.91
N LEU A 160 -6.09 8.99 -15.51
CA LEU A 160 -5.43 9.63 -16.66
C LEU A 160 -6.40 9.76 -17.85
N ASP A 161 -7.10 8.69 -18.17
CA ASP A 161 -8.05 8.68 -19.28
C ASP A 161 -9.19 9.69 -19.04
N LEU A 162 -9.74 9.71 -17.83
CA LEU A 162 -10.79 10.66 -17.44
C LEU A 162 -10.27 12.12 -17.42
N ALA A 163 -9.06 12.35 -16.90
CA ALA A 163 -8.46 13.69 -16.93
C ALA A 163 -8.26 14.21 -18.35
N LYS A 164 -7.81 13.36 -19.30
CA LYS A 164 -7.68 13.71 -20.72
C LYS A 164 -9.04 14.03 -21.36
N GLU A 165 -10.08 13.27 -21.02
CA GLU A 165 -11.45 13.55 -21.49
C GLU A 165 -11.92 14.93 -20.99
N ILE A 166 -11.75 15.21 -19.69
CA ILE A 166 -12.14 16.50 -19.09
C ILE A 166 -11.34 17.64 -19.71
N LEU A 167 -10.03 17.46 -19.90
CA LEU A 167 -9.16 18.47 -20.53
C LEU A 167 -9.65 18.85 -21.93
N GLY A 168 -10.13 17.87 -22.70
CA GLY A 168 -10.71 18.11 -24.04
C GLY A 168 -12.00 18.95 -24.02
N LYS A 169 -12.72 18.99 -22.90
CA LYS A 169 -13.94 19.80 -22.70
C LYS A 169 -13.66 21.21 -22.15
N LEU A 170 -12.53 21.38 -21.48
CA LEU A 170 -12.10 22.66 -20.94
C LEU A 170 -11.45 23.52 -22.04
N LYS A 171 -12.18 24.51 -22.50
CA LYS A 171 -11.71 25.45 -23.57
C LYS A 171 -10.85 26.55 -22.97
#